data_63c2419e9dd9921a153a0f702e2c6399
#
_entry.id   63c2419e9dd9921a153a0f702e2c6399
#
_cell.length_a   1.000
_cell.length_b   1.000
_cell.length_c   1.000
_cell.angle_alpha   90.00
_cell.angle_beta   90.00
_cell.angle_gamma   90.00
#
_symmetry.space_group_name_H-M   'P 1'
#
loop_
_entity.id
_entity.type
_entity.pdbx_description
1 polymer ?
#
loop_
_entity_poly.entity_id
_entity_poly.type
_entity_poly.pdbx_seq_one_letter_code
_entity_poly.pdbx_strand_id
1 'polypeptide(L)'
;TTLPAFFDSTLAEGIVAEHGKASLVTMNNLFANIDDLDEIAKGIRKLLAPDGVYIFESFYFVDYVENMVFDFMYHEHLSYFTIRPLEKFFAKHGMELVDVERIPTKGGSVRCMVQLQGGPKSRAPIVDSLIAREEKLAIQNASSPLFVDFKSRIEDQKRKLTSRLRDLKGQGKTSAGDGA
;
A
#
# COMPACT_ATOMS: atom_id res chain seq x y z
N THR A 1 17.45 -14.09 -14.81
CA THR A 1 16.57 -14.25 -15.98
C THR A 1 15.41 -13.29 -15.86
N THR A 2 15.03 -12.60 -16.94
CA THR A 2 13.83 -11.77 -17.01
C THR A 2 12.80 -12.48 -17.88
N LEU A 3 11.57 -12.58 -17.40
CA LEU A 3 10.45 -13.14 -18.16
C LEU A 3 9.59 -11.97 -18.65
N PRO A 4 9.44 -11.74 -19.97
CA PRO A 4 8.66 -10.63 -20.53
C PRO A 4 7.16 -11.00 -20.56
N ALA A 5 6.54 -11.15 -19.38
CA ALA A 5 5.15 -11.54 -19.22
C ALA A 5 4.55 -10.85 -17.99
N PHE A 6 3.24 -10.65 -18.00
CA PHE A 6 2.51 -10.27 -16.80
C PHE A 6 2.49 -11.43 -15.80
N PHE A 7 2.70 -11.11 -14.53
CA PHE A 7 2.67 -12.11 -13.48
C PHE A 7 1.22 -12.51 -13.17
N ASP A 8 0.94 -13.81 -13.30
CA ASP A 8 -0.31 -14.45 -12.95
C ASP A 8 -0.08 -15.84 -12.34
N SER A 9 -1.14 -16.54 -12.00
CA SER A 9 -1.04 -17.88 -11.41
C SER A 9 -0.54 -18.93 -12.41
N THR A 10 -0.72 -18.73 -13.71
CA THR A 10 -0.23 -19.62 -14.77
C THR A 10 1.28 -19.48 -14.95
N LEU A 11 1.76 -18.23 -15.01
CA LEU A 11 3.21 -17.96 -15.06
C LEU A 11 3.90 -18.50 -13.81
N ALA A 12 3.29 -18.33 -12.62
CA ALA A 12 3.80 -18.86 -11.37
C ALA A 12 3.96 -20.41 -11.42
N GLU A 13 3.00 -21.13 -11.99
CA GLU A 13 3.10 -22.59 -12.20
C GLU A 13 4.27 -22.96 -13.11
N GLY A 14 4.45 -22.23 -14.22
CA GLY A 14 5.59 -22.43 -15.13
C GLY A 14 6.93 -22.21 -14.44
N ILE A 15 7.05 -21.13 -13.64
CA ILE A 15 8.26 -20.85 -12.87
C ILE A 15 8.55 -21.97 -11.86
N VAL A 16 7.53 -22.46 -11.15
CA VAL A 16 7.69 -23.56 -10.18
C VAL A 16 8.10 -24.85 -10.88
N ALA A 17 7.55 -25.15 -12.06
CA ALA A 17 7.90 -26.35 -12.81
C ALA A 17 9.37 -26.33 -13.29
N GLU A 18 9.90 -25.17 -13.64
CA GLU A 18 11.27 -25.02 -14.14
C GLU A 18 12.31 -24.82 -13.01
N HIS A 19 11.96 -24.05 -12.00
CA HIS A 19 12.93 -23.57 -10.98
C HIS A 19 12.63 -24.03 -9.55
N GLY A 20 11.49 -24.69 -9.33
CA GLY A 20 11.02 -25.04 -7.98
C GLY A 20 10.38 -23.85 -7.27
N LYS A 21 10.00 -24.06 -6.02
CA LYS A 21 9.36 -23.06 -5.18
C LYS A 21 10.35 -22.04 -4.62
N ALA A 22 9.88 -20.80 -4.45
CA ALA A 22 10.69 -19.68 -3.99
C ALA A 22 10.69 -19.57 -2.45
N SER A 23 11.86 -19.41 -1.86
CA SER A 23 12.01 -19.05 -0.44
C SER A 23 11.71 -17.58 -0.19
N LEU A 24 11.85 -16.71 -1.20
CA LEU A 24 11.57 -15.29 -1.13
C LEU A 24 10.95 -14.79 -2.42
N VAL A 25 9.83 -14.10 -2.29
CA VAL A 25 9.21 -13.30 -3.36
C VAL A 25 9.16 -11.85 -2.90
N THR A 26 9.55 -10.91 -3.75
CA THR A 26 9.50 -9.47 -3.43
C THR A 26 8.71 -8.70 -4.47
N MET A 27 7.98 -7.67 -4.01
CA MET A 27 7.23 -6.76 -4.87
C MET A 27 7.23 -5.35 -4.25
N ASN A 28 7.85 -4.39 -4.91
CA ASN A 28 7.97 -3.04 -4.37
C ASN A 28 7.19 -2.04 -5.21
N ASN A 29 6.32 -1.26 -4.56
CA ASN A 29 5.55 -0.16 -5.16
C ASN A 29 4.71 -0.57 -6.40
N LEU A 30 4.25 -1.80 -6.45
CA LEU A 30 3.44 -2.34 -7.55
C LEU A 30 2.06 -2.79 -7.08
N PHE A 31 1.94 -3.33 -5.86
CA PHE A 31 0.73 -3.98 -5.36
C PHE A 31 -0.52 -3.08 -5.41
N ALA A 32 -0.35 -1.77 -5.21
CA ALA A 32 -1.43 -0.78 -5.28
C ALA A 32 -1.91 -0.45 -6.71
N ASN A 33 -1.13 -0.81 -7.73
CA ASN A 33 -1.37 -0.49 -9.13
C ASN A 33 -2.00 -1.68 -9.90
N ILE A 34 -2.23 -2.79 -9.21
CA ILE A 34 -2.71 -4.04 -9.82
C ILE A 34 -4.24 -4.07 -9.75
N ASP A 35 -4.86 -4.39 -10.89
CA ASP A 35 -6.31 -4.50 -11.03
C ASP A 35 -6.82 -5.80 -10.39
N ASP A 36 -6.25 -6.95 -10.72
CA ASP A 36 -6.62 -8.25 -10.18
C ASP A 36 -5.65 -8.73 -9.09
N LEU A 37 -5.86 -8.23 -7.86
CA LEU A 37 -5.07 -8.63 -6.69
C LEU A 37 -5.31 -10.10 -6.30
N ASP A 38 -6.50 -10.64 -6.56
CA ASP A 38 -6.82 -12.04 -6.26
C ASP A 38 -5.94 -12.97 -7.12
N GLU A 39 -5.72 -12.64 -8.38
CA GLU A 39 -4.86 -13.42 -9.28
C GLU A 39 -3.39 -13.36 -8.87
N ILE A 40 -2.91 -12.18 -8.49
CA ILE A 40 -1.56 -12.02 -7.93
C ILE A 40 -1.37 -12.86 -6.66
N ALA A 41 -2.33 -12.81 -5.73
CA ALA A 41 -2.23 -13.58 -4.50
C ALA A 41 -2.21 -15.11 -4.76
N LYS A 42 -3.00 -15.60 -5.72
CA LYS A 42 -2.96 -17.00 -6.15
C LYS A 42 -1.57 -17.36 -6.72
N GLY A 43 -1.01 -16.52 -7.58
CA GLY A 43 0.32 -16.72 -8.16
C GLY A 43 1.40 -16.76 -7.09
N ILE A 44 1.42 -15.80 -6.16
CA ILE A 44 2.36 -15.75 -5.04
C ILE A 44 2.24 -17.00 -4.16
N ARG A 45 1.01 -17.40 -3.82
CA ARG A 45 0.78 -18.62 -3.03
C ARG A 45 1.34 -19.88 -3.71
N LYS A 46 1.24 -19.97 -5.04
CA LYS A 46 1.80 -21.09 -5.82
C LYS A 46 3.32 -21.08 -5.83
N LEU A 47 3.94 -19.89 -5.93
CA LEU A 47 5.39 -19.73 -5.94
C LEU A 47 6.03 -20.07 -4.60
N LEU A 48 5.42 -19.72 -3.47
CA LEU A 48 6.05 -19.84 -2.17
C LEU A 48 6.35 -21.29 -1.78
N ALA A 49 7.57 -21.51 -1.29
CA ALA A 49 7.92 -22.70 -0.53
C ALA A 49 7.15 -22.76 0.81
N PRO A 50 7.03 -23.92 1.47
CA PRO A 50 6.31 -24.03 2.75
C PRO A 50 6.82 -23.08 3.84
N ASP A 51 8.12 -22.76 3.83
CA ASP A 51 8.82 -21.83 4.73
C ASP A 51 9.16 -20.49 4.06
N GLY A 52 8.73 -20.30 2.82
CA GLY A 52 8.98 -19.12 2.03
C GLY A 52 8.18 -17.90 2.49
N VAL A 53 8.68 -16.71 2.16
CA VAL A 53 8.03 -15.45 2.48
C VAL A 53 7.83 -14.58 1.25
N TYR A 54 6.72 -13.86 1.24
CA TYR A 54 6.45 -12.77 0.32
C TYR A 54 6.61 -11.44 1.06
N ILE A 55 7.47 -10.57 0.54
CA ILE A 55 7.68 -9.22 1.07
C ILE A 55 7.24 -8.23 0.02
N PHE A 56 6.31 -7.34 0.39
CA PHE A 56 5.92 -6.26 -0.50
C PHE A 56 5.93 -4.92 0.21
N GLU A 57 6.19 -3.88 -0.58
CA GLU A 57 6.14 -2.49 -0.13
C GLU A 57 5.02 -1.77 -0.87
N SER A 58 4.18 -1.07 -0.10
CA SER A 58 3.12 -0.22 -0.62
C SER A 58 2.89 0.95 0.33
N PHE A 59 2.29 2.02 -0.16
CA PHE A 59 1.93 3.14 0.72
C PHE A 59 0.89 2.72 1.76
N TYR A 60 0.97 3.36 2.93
CA TYR A 60 0.07 3.14 4.05
C TYR A 60 -0.94 4.28 4.14
N PHE A 61 -2.21 3.96 3.96
CA PHE A 61 -3.25 4.99 3.82
C PHE A 61 -3.40 5.87 5.06
N VAL A 62 -3.17 5.33 6.27
CA VAL A 62 -3.20 6.15 7.51
C VAL A 62 -2.13 7.24 7.45
N ASP A 63 -0.91 6.90 7.03
CA ASP A 63 0.18 7.85 6.91
C ASP A 63 -0.12 8.92 5.85
N TYR A 64 -0.76 8.55 4.75
CA TYR A 64 -1.18 9.51 3.72
C TYR A 64 -2.13 10.56 4.27
N VAL A 65 -3.11 10.14 5.05
CA VAL A 65 -4.07 11.07 5.69
C VAL A 65 -3.37 11.94 6.74
N GLU A 66 -2.58 11.34 7.62
CA GLU A 66 -1.89 12.06 8.71
C GLU A 66 -0.83 13.04 8.18
N ASN A 67 -0.06 12.64 7.17
CA ASN A 67 1.02 13.43 6.58
C ASN A 67 0.57 14.34 5.42
N MET A 68 -0.72 14.37 5.10
CA MET A 68 -1.28 15.21 4.03
C MET A 68 -0.71 14.90 2.63
N VAL A 69 -0.46 13.63 2.34
CA VAL A 69 0.11 13.16 1.06
C VAL A 69 -1.02 12.89 0.05
N PHE A 70 -1.94 13.85 -0.11
CA PHE A 70 -3.12 13.67 -0.96
C PHE A 70 -2.82 13.81 -2.47
N ASP A 71 -1.68 14.39 -2.83
CA ASP A 71 -1.18 14.52 -4.20
C ASP A 71 -0.77 13.17 -4.81
N PHE A 72 -0.55 12.12 -3.99
CA PHE A 72 -0.36 10.75 -4.46
C PHE A 72 -1.67 9.99 -4.75
N MET A 73 -2.83 10.63 -4.58
CA MET A 73 -4.13 10.05 -4.93
C MET A 73 -4.45 10.32 -6.40
N TYR A 74 -3.93 9.49 -7.30
CA TYR A 74 -4.10 9.61 -8.74
C TYR A 74 -4.37 8.25 -9.41
N HIS A 75 -4.65 8.28 -10.71
CA HIS A 75 -5.22 7.16 -11.47
C HIS A 75 -4.40 5.87 -11.53
N GLU A 76 -3.09 5.91 -11.29
CA GLU A 76 -2.26 4.71 -11.25
C GLU A 76 -2.44 3.88 -9.96
N HIS A 77 -2.91 4.52 -8.88
CA HIS A 77 -3.15 3.87 -7.60
C HIS A 77 -4.60 3.38 -7.51
N LEU A 78 -4.83 2.14 -7.90
CA LEU A 78 -6.16 1.52 -7.90
C LEU A 78 -6.63 1.15 -6.48
N SER A 79 -5.69 0.92 -5.55
CA SER A 79 -5.98 0.49 -4.19
C SER A 79 -5.17 1.27 -3.16
N TYR A 80 -5.80 1.54 -2.01
CA TYR A 80 -5.18 2.18 -0.84
C TYR A 80 -5.31 1.24 0.35
N PHE A 81 -4.19 0.89 0.98
CA PHE A 81 -4.15 -0.18 1.96
C PHE A 81 -4.05 0.30 3.39
N THR A 82 -4.77 -0.42 4.26
CA THR A 82 -4.56 -0.48 5.69
C THR A 82 -4.35 -1.93 6.11
N ILE A 83 -3.85 -2.17 7.33
CA ILE A 83 -3.38 -3.49 7.74
C ILE A 83 -4.52 -4.50 7.91
N ARG A 84 -5.65 -4.06 8.49
CA ARG A 84 -6.81 -4.96 8.69
C ARG A 84 -7.37 -5.56 7.38
N PRO A 85 -7.61 -4.79 6.31
CA PRO A 85 -8.01 -5.32 5.01
C PRO A 85 -6.96 -6.25 4.39
N LEU A 86 -5.66 -5.91 4.49
CA LEU A 86 -4.58 -6.77 3.98
C LEU A 86 -4.53 -8.11 4.69
N GLU A 87 -4.65 -8.13 6.03
CA GLU A 87 -4.73 -9.37 6.81
C GLU A 87 -5.86 -10.27 6.31
N LYS A 88 -7.08 -9.71 6.18
CA LYS A 88 -8.25 -10.46 5.69
C LYS A 88 -8.07 -10.94 4.25
N PHE A 89 -7.47 -10.11 3.40
CA PHE A 89 -7.19 -10.44 2.01
C PHE A 89 -6.25 -11.65 1.92
N PHE A 90 -5.12 -11.64 2.60
CA PHE A 90 -4.19 -12.76 2.57
C PHE A 90 -4.77 -14.02 3.21
N ALA A 91 -5.53 -13.90 4.31
CA ALA A 91 -6.20 -15.03 4.93
C ALA A 91 -7.18 -15.71 3.97
N LYS A 92 -7.95 -14.96 3.17
CA LYS A 92 -8.83 -15.48 2.10
C LYS A 92 -8.07 -16.37 1.10
N HIS A 93 -6.78 -16.06 0.86
CA HIS A 93 -5.92 -16.79 -0.06
C HIS A 93 -5.05 -17.88 0.60
N GLY A 94 -5.33 -18.27 1.84
CA GLY A 94 -4.56 -19.28 2.57
C GLY A 94 -3.12 -18.83 2.89
N MET A 95 -2.95 -17.54 3.08
CA MET A 95 -1.71 -16.89 3.52
C MET A 95 -1.97 -16.07 4.79
N GLU A 96 -0.92 -15.67 5.48
CA GLU A 96 -1.02 -14.86 6.69
C GLU A 96 0.01 -13.73 6.72
N LEU A 97 -0.46 -12.56 7.11
CA LEU A 97 0.39 -11.38 7.35
C LEU A 97 1.05 -11.54 8.72
N VAL A 98 2.37 -11.71 8.74
CA VAL A 98 3.12 -12.01 9.96
C VAL A 98 3.91 -10.84 10.49
N ASP A 99 4.33 -9.89 9.65
CA ASP A 99 5.06 -8.72 10.11
C ASP A 99 4.78 -7.50 9.23
N VAL A 100 4.94 -6.31 9.80
CA VAL A 100 4.78 -5.02 9.12
C VAL A 100 5.81 -4.03 9.66
N GLU A 101 6.59 -3.47 8.77
CA GLU A 101 7.48 -2.35 9.05
C GLU A 101 6.93 -1.06 8.43
N ARG A 102 6.74 0.00 9.23
CA ARG A 102 6.42 1.33 8.68
C ARG A 102 7.70 2.01 8.23
N ILE A 103 7.72 2.51 7.00
CA ILE A 103 8.87 3.17 6.39
C ILE A 103 8.47 4.54 5.84
N PRO A 104 9.37 5.55 5.86
CA PRO A 104 9.02 6.92 5.51
C PRO A 104 8.97 7.19 4.00
N THR A 105 9.18 6.17 3.17
CA THR A 105 9.17 6.33 1.70
C THR A 105 7.83 6.86 1.20
N LYS A 106 7.86 7.73 0.20
CA LYS A 106 6.67 8.30 -0.46
C LYS A 106 5.64 8.94 0.51
N GLY A 107 6.12 9.52 1.62
CA GLY A 107 5.26 10.15 2.62
C GLY A 107 4.63 9.20 3.63
N GLY A 108 4.94 7.91 3.57
CA GLY A 108 4.51 6.87 4.48
C GLY A 108 4.12 5.58 3.76
N SER A 109 4.86 4.52 4.00
CA SER A 109 4.65 3.21 3.41
C SER A 109 4.74 2.11 4.47
N VAL A 110 4.28 0.93 4.12
CA VAL A 110 4.48 -0.29 4.89
C VAL A 110 5.20 -1.31 4.04
N ARG A 111 6.16 -1.99 4.66
CA ARG A 111 6.74 -3.23 4.15
C ARG A 111 6.13 -4.39 4.91
N CYS A 112 5.37 -5.20 4.20
CA CYS A 112 4.61 -6.31 4.75
C CYS A 112 5.33 -7.63 4.48
N MET A 113 5.36 -8.51 5.48
CA MET A 113 5.84 -9.88 5.34
C MET A 113 4.65 -10.84 5.46
N VAL A 114 4.49 -11.67 4.45
CA VAL A 114 3.42 -12.66 4.32
C VAL A 114 4.03 -14.04 4.12
N GLN A 115 3.43 -15.06 4.72
CA GLN A 115 3.79 -16.47 4.52
C GLN A 115 2.56 -17.30 4.18
N LEU A 116 2.75 -18.56 3.82
CA LEU A 116 1.64 -19.51 3.74
C LEU A 116 1.03 -19.70 5.13
N GLN A 117 -0.27 -19.93 5.21
CA GLN A 117 -0.95 -20.18 6.48
C GLN A 117 -0.33 -21.38 7.20
N GLY A 118 0.00 -21.22 8.49
CA GLY A 118 0.70 -22.23 9.29
C GLY A 118 2.20 -22.32 9.01
N GLY A 119 2.78 -21.35 8.33
CA GLY A 119 4.22 -21.26 8.11
C GLY A 119 5.01 -21.04 9.42
N PRO A 120 6.36 -21.09 9.36
CA PRO A 120 7.19 -21.16 10.57
C PRO A 120 7.37 -19.83 11.32
N LYS A 121 6.99 -18.70 10.72
CA LYS A 121 7.21 -17.39 11.35
C LYS A 121 6.05 -17.03 12.27
N SER A 122 6.37 -16.60 13.47
CA SER A 122 5.39 -16.08 14.41
C SER A 122 4.91 -14.69 14.00
N ARG A 123 3.64 -14.42 14.26
CA ARG A 123 3.04 -13.10 14.06
C ARG A 123 3.68 -12.05 14.98
N ALA A 124 4.20 -10.99 14.44
CA ALA A 124 4.79 -9.89 15.17
C ALA A 124 3.71 -9.00 15.83
N PRO A 125 3.92 -8.52 17.07
CA PRO A 125 2.94 -7.69 17.79
C PRO A 125 2.59 -6.38 17.07
N ILE A 126 3.45 -5.89 16.18
CA ILE A 126 3.22 -4.68 15.39
C ILE A 126 1.98 -4.78 14.52
N VAL A 127 1.67 -5.95 13.98
CA VAL A 127 0.48 -6.18 13.13
C VAL A 127 -0.78 -5.86 13.91
N ASP A 128 -0.92 -6.42 15.11
CA ASP A 128 -2.09 -6.19 15.98
C ASP A 128 -2.13 -4.75 16.50
N SER A 129 -0.98 -4.15 16.77
CA SER A 129 -0.87 -2.75 17.20
C SER A 129 -1.36 -1.78 16.12
N LEU A 130 -1.02 -2.03 14.85
CA LEU A 130 -1.48 -1.20 13.73
C LEU A 130 -2.97 -1.40 13.48
N ILE A 131 -3.47 -2.62 13.56
CA ILE A 131 -4.91 -2.89 13.44
C ILE A 131 -5.70 -2.17 14.55
N ALA A 132 -5.26 -2.25 15.79
CA ALA A 132 -5.90 -1.54 16.91
C ALA A 132 -5.86 -0.01 16.72
N ARG A 133 -4.78 0.53 16.15
CA ARG A 133 -4.68 1.94 15.78
C ARG A 133 -5.71 2.32 14.71
N GLU A 134 -5.84 1.53 13.65
CA GLU A 134 -6.82 1.73 12.58
C GLU A 134 -8.26 1.74 13.10
N GLU A 135 -8.57 0.83 14.02
CA GLU A 135 -9.87 0.76 14.70
C GLU A 135 -10.14 2.01 15.53
N LYS A 136 -9.15 2.45 16.32
CA LYS A 136 -9.24 3.69 17.12
C LYS A 136 -9.44 4.93 16.26
N LEU A 137 -8.84 4.99 15.09
CA LEU A 137 -9.01 6.06 14.10
C LEU A 137 -10.33 5.97 13.34
N ALA A 138 -11.07 4.87 13.51
CA ALA A 138 -12.31 4.56 12.79
C ALA A 138 -12.17 4.73 11.28
N ILE A 139 -11.06 4.23 10.71
CA ILE A 139 -10.70 4.44 9.31
C ILE A 139 -11.69 3.83 8.31
N GLN A 140 -12.54 2.90 8.75
CA GLN A 140 -13.63 2.34 7.93
C GLN A 140 -14.85 3.26 7.85
N ASN A 141 -14.88 4.33 8.63
CA ASN A 141 -15.98 5.29 8.67
C ASN A 141 -15.60 6.58 7.98
N ALA A 142 -16.18 6.86 6.81
CA ALA A 142 -15.94 8.09 6.04
C ALA A 142 -16.26 9.39 6.80
N SER A 143 -17.06 9.30 7.86
CA SER A 143 -17.40 10.44 8.74
C SER A 143 -16.53 10.48 10.01
N SER A 144 -15.47 9.69 10.09
CA SER A 144 -14.58 9.72 11.25
C SER A 144 -13.90 11.09 11.41
N PRO A 145 -13.53 11.48 12.64
CA PRO A 145 -12.80 12.73 12.89
C PRO A 145 -11.52 12.83 12.03
N LEU A 146 -10.86 11.73 11.75
CA LEU A 146 -9.67 11.67 10.88
C LEU A 146 -9.95 12.26 9.50
N PHE A 147 -11.03 11.82 8.84
CA PHE A 147 -11.38 12.30 7.49
C PHE A 147 -11.97 13.69 7.48
N VAL A 148 -12.72 14.07 8.53
CA VAL A 148 -13.24 15.44 8.69
C VAL A 148 -12.07 16.42 8.81
N ASP A 149 -11.08 16.11 9.65
CA ASP A 149 -9.86 16.91 9.80
C ASP A 149 -9.05 16.96 8.50
N PHE A 150 -8.84 15.84 7.86
CA PHE A 150 -8.12 15.74 6.59
C PHE A 150 -8.74 16.64 5.51
N LYS A 151 -10.06 16.56 5.33
CA LYS A 151 -10.80 17.45 4.41
C LYS A 151 -10.60 18.93 4.76
N SER A 152 -10.73 19.29 6.04
CA SER A 152 -10.54 20.66 6.50
C SER A 152 -9.14 21.18 6.20
N ARG A 153 -8.11 20.35 6.42
CA ARG A 153 -6.70 20.69 6.14
C ARG A 153 -6.45 20.88 4.66
N ILE A 154 -7.03 20.06 3.77
CA ILE A 154 -6.95 20.24 2.31
C ILE A 154 -7.57 21.57 1.90
N GLU A 155 -8.77 21.89 2.38
CA GLU A 155 -9.43 23.16 2.04
C GLU A 155 -8.66 24.39 2.59
N ASP A 156 -8.01 24.26 3.73
CA ASP A 156 -7.14 25.30 4.29
C ASP A 156 -5.89 25.52 3.40
N GLN A 157 -5.22 24.45 2.97
CA GLN A 157 -4.08 24.54 2.05
C GLN A 157 -4.49 25.20 0.74
N LYS A 158 -5.63 24.81 0.16
CA LYS A 158 -6.18 25.41 -1.04
C LYS A 158 -6.41 26.93 -0.87
N ARG A 159 -7.00 27.34 0.25
CA ARG A 159 -7.22 28.77 0.55
C ARG A 159 -5.89 29.53 0.64
N LYS A 160 -4.91 28.99 1.40
CA LYS A 160 -3.59 29.60 1.57
C LYS A 160 -2.86 29.77 0.25
N LEU A 161 -2.82 28.72 -0.57
CA LEU A 161 -2.17 28.76 -1.88
C LEU A 161 -2.86 29.75 -2.81
N THR A 162 -4.20 29.71 -2.88
CA THR A 162 -4.98 30.61 -3.74
C THR A 162 -4.78 32.08 -3.34
N SER A 163 -4.79 32.39 -2.03
CA SER A 163 -4.52 33.74 -1.55
C SER A 163 -3.12 34.18 -1.94
N ARG A 164 -2.11 33.35 -1.70
CA ARG A 164 -0.73 33.65 -2.04
C ARG A 164 -0.52 33.96 -3.53
N LEU A 165 -1.14 33.15 -4.40
CA LEU A 165 -1.04 33.36 -5.84
C LEU A 165 -1.75 34.66 -6.28
N ARG A 166 -2.88 35.02 -5.67
CA ARG A 166 -3.58 36.29 -5.93
C ARG A 166 -2.76 37.50 -5.49
N ASP A 167 -2.12 37.43 -4.32
CA ASP A 167 -1.25 38.48 -3.80
C ASP A 167 -0.06 38.72 -4.73
N LEU A 168 0.60 37.66 -5.18
CA LEU A 168 1.73 37.74 -6.11
C LEU A 168 1.28 38.36 -7.45
N LYS A 169 0.12 37.94 -7.97
CA LYS A 169 -0.44 38.52 -9.19
C LYS A 169 -0.78 39.99 -9.00
N GLY A 170 -1.35 40.39 -7.86
CA GLY A 170 -1.62 41.79 -7.52
C GLY A 170 -0.35 42.66 -7.43
N GLN A 171 0.79 42.07 -7.11
CA GLN A 171 2.12 42.70 -7.11
C GLN A 171 2.77 42.75 -8.50
N GLY A 172 2.06 42.36 -9.58
CA GLY A 172 2.58 42.31 -10.94
C GLY A 172 3.58 41.18 -11.21
N LYS A 173 3.65 40.16 -10.32
CA LYS A 173 4.51 39.01 -10.52
C LYS A 173 3.88 38.00 -11.49
N THR A 174 4.73 37.37 -12.28
CA THR A 174 4.35 36.21 -13.12
C THR A 174 4.55 34.91 -12.35
N SER A 175 3.64 33.97 -12.56
CA SER A 175 3.74 32.61 -11.99
C SER A 175 3.88 31.62 -13.12
N ALA A 176 4.74 30.63 -12.96
CA ALA A 176 4.84 29.48 -13.85
C ALA A 176 4.54 28.22 -13.02
N GLY A 177 3.87 27.24 -13.64
CA GLY A 177 3.63 25.93 -13.10
C GLY A 177 4.37 24.90 -13.94
N ASP A 178 4.96 23.92 -13.27
CA ASP A 178 5.52 22.73 -13.88
C ASP A 178 4.71 21.54 -13.37
N GLY A 179 4.31 20.64 -14.26
CA GLY A 179 3.54 19.46 -13.97
C GLY A 179 4.23 18.23 -14.54
N ALA A 180 4.28 17.14 -13.77
CA ALA A 180 4.78 15.86 -14.23
C ALA A 180 3.72 15.09 -15.02
#